data_31c477f2103b63cd8d819008eaf7b021
#
_entry.id   31c477f2103b63cd8d819008eaf7b021
#
_cell.length_a   1.000
_cell.length_b   1.000
_cell.length_c   1.000
_cell.angle_alpha   90.00
_cell.angle_beta   90.00
_cell.angle_gamma   90.00
#
_symmetry.space_group_name_H-M   'P 1'
#
loop_
_entity.id
_entity.type
_entity.pdbx_description
1 polymer ?
#
loop_
_entity_poly.entity_id
_entity_poly.type
_entity_poly.pdbx_seq_one_letter_code
_entity_poly.pdbx_strand_id
1 'polypeptide(L)'
;LRDALLENLHRVALNPLEEAAAYQQMIDDFGLTQSQLSKSVSKSRPQIANTLRLLNLPAAVQKKVASGLLSAGHARALLGLPTEEDMEQLATRIIAEGLSVRSTEEIVSMKVAESNQEKKPKASKLNPWAGTPVQVGLEKRFGTKESIKGSKKHGRIEIVFTSEDDMDRIVGLLMQQQK
;
A
#
# COMPACT_ATOMS: atom_id res chain seq x y z
N LEU A 1 23.08 18.41 -27.75
CA LEU A 1 23.21 17.58 -26.53
C LEU A 1 21.96 16.69 -26.33
N ARG A 2 20.74 17.27 -26.39
CA ARG A 2 19.48 16.55 -26.26
C ARG A 2 19.34 15.42 -27.29
N ASP A 3 19.63 15.70 -28.55
CA ASP A 3 19.52 14.72 -29.64
C ASP A 3 20.56 13.61 -29.51
N ALA A 4 21.74 13.90 -28.99
CA ALA A 4 22.78 12.91 -28.73
C ALA A 4 22.39 11.96 -27.58
N LEU A 5 21.70 12.46 -26.54
CA LEU A 5 21.17 11.62 -25.46
C LEU A 5 20.03 10.74 -25.94
N LEU A 6 19.14 11.26 -26.77
CA LEU A 6 18.07 10.48 -27.42
C LEU A 6 18.63 9.40 -28.34
N GLU A 7 19.68 9.73 -29.11
CA GLU A 7 20.35 8.77 -29.98
C GLU A 7 21.02 7.66 -29.16
N ASN A 8 21.68 7.99 -28.06
CA ASN A 8 22.32 7.02 -27.18
C ASN A 8 21.29 6.09 -26.51
N LEU A 9 20.12 6.61 -26.18
CA LEU A 9 19.00 5.83 -25.64
C LEU A 9 18.47 4.78 -26.62
N HIS A 10 18.60 5.02 -27.92
CA HIS A 10 18.16 4.12 -28.99
C HIS A 10 19.25 3.15 -29.47
N ARG A 11 20.53 3.43 -29.25
CA ARG A 11 21.66 2.65 -29.76
C ARG A 11 22.12 1.51 -28.88
N VAL A 12 21.97 1.63 -27.55
CA VAL A 12 22.47 0.65 -26.60
C VAL A 12 21.29 -0.05 -25.94
N ALA A 13 21.37 -1.38 -25.82
CA ALA A 13 20.45 -2.14 -24.99
C ALA A 13 20.71 -1.79 -23.52
N LEU A 14 20.20 -0.63 -23.09
CA LEU A 14 20.31 -0.16 -21.71
C LEU A 14 19.62 -1.14 -20.77
N ASN A 15 20.22 -1.39 -19.63
CA ASN A 15 19.51 -2.08 -18.57
C ASN A 15 18.41 -1.16 -18.00
N PRO A 16 17.39 -1.72 -17.32
CA PRO A 16 16.25 -0.94 -16.83
C PRO A 16 16.60 0.25 -15.91
N LEU A 17 17.71 0.17 -15.20
CA LEU A 17 18.17 1.24 -14.32
C LEU A 17 18.93 2.33 -15.06
N GLU A 18 19.70 1.96 -16.08
CA GLU A 18 20.35 2.91 -16.98
C GLU A 18 19.30 3.72 -17.76
N GLU A 19 18.25 3.04 -18.23
CA GLU A 19 17.10 3.69 -18.85
C GLU A 19 16.42 4.67 -17.88
N ALA A 20 16.20 4.26 -16.62
CA ALA A 20 15.62 5.10 -15.59
C ALA A 20 16.49 6.33 -15.28
N ALA A 21 17.79 6.14 -15.15
CA ALA A 21 18.75 7.23 -14.90
C ALA A 21 18.79 8.22 -16.06
N ALA A 22 18.79 7.73 -17.30
CA ALA A 22 18.75 8.59 -18.49
C ALA A 22 17.45 9.41 -18.55
N TYR A 23 16.29 8.81 -18.20
CA TYR A 23 15.03 9.54 -18.14
C TYR A 23 15.03 10.60 -17.06
N GLN A 24 15.56 10.29 -15.87
CA GLN A 24 15.69 11.25 -14.78
C GLN A 24 16.60 12.43 -15.19
N GLN A 25 17.75 12.13 -15.79
CA GLN A 25 18.65 13.17 -16.27
C GLN A 25 17.99 14.07 -17.33
N MET A 26 17.20 13.50 -18.24
CA MET A 26 16.48 14.30 -19.24
C MET A 26 15.43 15.22 -18.61
N ILE A 27 14.79 14.78 -17.53
CA ILE A 27 13.83 15.60 -16.78
C ILE A 27 14.58 16.75 -16.08
N ASP A 28 15.69 16.44 -15.40
CA ASP A 28 16.43 17.40 -14.59
C ASP A 28 17.18 18.44 -15.47
N ASP A 29 17.87 18.00 -16.52
CA ASP A 29 18.70 18.88 -17.36
C ASP A 29 17.88 19.74 -18.33
N PHE A 30 16.74 19.23 -18.80
CA PHE A 30 15.92 19.90 -19.82
C PHE A 30 14.56 20.38 -19.31
N GLY A 31 14.22 20.16 -18.03
CA GLY A 31 12.95 20.56 -17.43
C GLY A 31 11.75 19.88 -18.07
N LEU A 32 11.91 18.67 -18.63
CA LEU A 32 10.86 17.95 -19.33
C LEU A 32 9.84 17.37 -18.35
N THR A 33 8.58 17.47 -18.70
CA THR A 33 7.54 16.67 -18.04
C THR A 33 7.59 15.23 -18.52
N GLN A 34 7.10 14.28 -17.71
CA GLN A 34 6.98 12.86 -18.15
C GLN A 34 6.16 12.70 -19.44
N SER A 35 5.18 13.58 -19.67
CA SER A 35 4.39 13.58 -20.90
C SER A 35 5.18 14.03 -22.14
N GLN A 36 6.06 15.00 -21.97
CA GLN A 36 6.97 15.45 -23.06
C GLN A 36 8.03 14.40 -23.33
N LEU A 37 8.61 13.82 -22.28
CA LEU A 37 9.57 12.73 -22.39
C LEU A 37 8.97 11.52 -23.10
N SER A 38 7.74 11.12 -22.76
CA SER A 38 7.06 9.98 -23.38
C SER A 38 6.92 10.13 -24.90
N LYS A 39 6.62 11.35 -25.37
CA LYS A 39 6.56 11.66 -26.82
C LYS A 39 7.94 11.59 -27.46
N SER A 40 8.99 12.06 -26.77
CA SER A 40 10.36 12.09 -27.31
C SER A 40 10.98 10.70 -27.46
N VAL A 41 10.64 9.76 -26.56
CA VAL A 41 11.18 8.39 -26.55
C VAL A 41 10.20 7.34 -27.10
N SER A 42 9.06 7.75 -27.63
CA SER A 42 8.01 6.86 -28.18
C SER A 42 7.55 5.77 -27.19
N LYS A 43 7.51 6.11 -25.88
CA LYS A 43 7.02 5.25 -24.80
C LYS A 43 5.76 5.85 -24.21
N SER A 44 4.90 5.03 -23.62
CA SER A 44 3.74 5.55 -22.90
C SER A 44 4.14 6.23 -21.58
N ARG A 45 3.37 7.24 -21.16
CA ARG A 45 3.60 7.91 -19.87
C ARG A 45 3.64 6.93 -18.66
N PRO A 46 2.77 5.92 -18.57
CA PRO A 46 2.87 4.90 -17.52
C PRO A 46 4.18 4.10 -17.57
N GLN A 47 4.70 3.81 -18.76
CA GLN A 47 6.01 3.14 -18.90
C GLN A 47 7.14 4.02 -18.36
N ILE A 48 7.17 5.31 -18.70
CA ILE A 48 8.15 6.27 -18.16
C ILE A 48 8.07 6.33 -16.64
N ALA A 49 6.87 6.50 -16.07
CA ALA A 49 6.67 6.54 -14.63
C ALA A 49 7.14 5.25 -13.94
N ASN A 50 6.84 4.10 -14.50
CA ASN A 50 7.27 2.80 -13.96
C ASN A 50 8.79 2.61 -14.03
N THR A 51 9.43 3.08 -15.09
CA THR A 51 10.90 3.01 -15.23
C THR A 51 11.55 3.94 -14.20
N LEU A 52 11.11 5.19 -14.08
CA LEU A 52 11.64 6.14 -13.09
C LEU A 52 11.50 5.64 -11.64
N ARG A 53 10.41 4.93 -11.31
CA ARG A 53 10.22 4.36 -9.99
C ARG A 53 11.29 3.34 -9.59
N LEU A 54 11.99 2.71 -10.56
CA LEU A 54 13.06 1.77 -10.27
C LEU A 54 14.23 2.41 -9.53
N LEU A 55 14.43 3.71 -9.66
CA LEU A 55 15.45 4.47 -8.93
C LEU A 55 15.17 4.54 -7.41
N ASN A 56 13.93 4.28 -6.99
CA ASN A 56 13.54 4.24 -5.57
C ASN A 56 13.83 2.89 -4.89
N LEU A 57 14.38 1.92 -5.61
CA LEU A 57 14.78 0.64 -5.03
C LEU A 57 16.04 0.80 -4.16
N PRO A 58 16.20 0.01 -3.09
CA PRO A 58 17.44 -0.08 -2.35
C PRO A 58 18.63 -0.40 -3.25
N ALA A 59 19.81 0.15 -2.95
CA ALA A 59 21.01 -0.03 -3.76
C ALA A 59 21.38 -1.50 -3.99
N ALA A 60 21.16 -2.36 -3.00
CA ALA A 60 21.40 -3.80 -3.12
C ALA A 60 20.47 -4.46 -4.16
N VAL A 61 19.22 -4.02 -4.24
CA VAL A 61 18.24 -4.51 -5.23
C VAL A 61 18.55 -3.95 -6.61
N GLN A 62 18.91 -2.65 -6.70
CA GLN A 62 19.33 -2.03 -7.95
C GLN A 62 20.49 -2.78 -8.61
N LYS A 63 21.51 -3.18 -7.83
CA LYS A 63 22.64 -3.99 -8.34
C LYS A 63 22.18 -5.32 -8.95
N LYS A 64 21.20 -5.99 -8.34
CA LYS A 64 20.63 -7.25 -8.83
C LYS A 64 19.84 -7.05 -10.13
N VAL A 65 19.16 -5.90 -10.28
CA VAL A 65 18.47 -5.54 -11.54
C VAL A 65 19.48 -5.18 -12.63
N ALA A 66 20.50 -4.38 -12.30
CA ALA A 66 21.54 -4.00 -13.24
C ALA A 66 22.32 -5.19 -13.79
N SER A 67 22.58 -6.20 -12.96
CA SER A 67 23.26 -7.45 -13.35
C SER A 67 22.36 -8.43 -14.11
N GLY A 68 21.08 -8.13 -14.30
CA GLY A 68 20.12 -9.00 -14.99
C GLY A 68 19.61 -10.18 -14.15
N LEU A 69 19.99 -10.29 -12.87
CA LEU A 69 19.47 -11.31 -11.96
C LEU A 69 17.99 -11.10 -11.62
N LEU A 70 17.52 -9.87 -11.68
CA LEU A 70 16.12 -9.50 -11.53
C LEU A 70 15.64 -8.74 -12.77
N SER A 71 14.48 -9.11 -13.27
CA SER A 71 13.85 -8.38 -14.39
C SER A 71 13.20 -7.07 -13.90
N ALA A 72 12.92 -6.15 -14.83
CA ALA A 72 12.16 -4.93 -14.55
C ALA A 72 10.76 -5.23 -13.94
N GLY A 73 10.17 -6.36 -14.26
CA GLY A 73 8.91 -6.82 -13.68
C GLY A 73 9.05 -7.15 -12.19
N HIS A 74 10.07 -7.92 -11.81
CA HIS A 74 10.39 -8.21 -10.42
C HIS A 74 10.68 -6.93 -9.63
N ALA A 75 11.50 -6.05 -10.20
CA ALA A 75 11.84 -4.76 -9.62
C ALA A 75 10.60 -3.89 -9.30
N ARG A 76 9.64 -3.83 -10.23
CA ARG A 76 8.38 -3.11 -10.03
C ARG A 76 7.51 -3.73 -8.93
N ALA A 77 7.42 -5.06 -8.89
CA ALA A 77 6.68 -5.75 -7.86
C ALA A 77 7.26 -5.46 -6.46
N LEU A 78 8.59 -5.48 -6.32
CA LEU A 78 9.28 -5.19 -5.06
C LEU A 78 8.98 -3.80 -4.51
N LEU A 79 8.77 -2.79 -5.37
CA LEU A 79 8.39 -1.43 -4.96
C LEU A 79 7.03 -1.35 -4.25
N GLY A 80 6.23 -2.40 -4.27
CA GLY A 80 4.99 -2.51 -3.52
C GLY A 80 5.20 -2.80 -2.03
N LEU A 81 6.40 -3.23 -1.62
CA LEU A 81 6.71 -3.54 -0.22
C LEU A 81 6.94 -2.28 0.61
N PRO A 82 6.59 -2.30 1.91
CA PRO A 82 6.65 -1.12 2.77
C PRO A 82 8.06 -0.77 3.25
N THR A 83 8.99 -1.73 3.33
CA THR A 83 10.34 -1.52 3.87
C THR A 83 11.43 -1.97 2.89
N GLU A 84 12.60 -1.34 2.98
CA GLU A 84 13.77 -1.72 2.16
C GLU A 84 14.25 -3.13 2.50
N GLU A 85 14.18 -3.52 3.77
CA GLU A 85 14.55 -4.87 4.24
C GLU A 85 13.68 -5.95 3.60
N ASP A 86 12.36 -5.73 3.53
CA ASP A 86 11.44 -6.65 2.84
C ASP A 86 11.76 -6.76 1.35
N MET A 87 12.11 -5.64 0.70
CA MET A 87 12.50 -5.62 -0.71
C MET A 87 13.78 -6.46 -0.93
N GLU A 88 14.79 -6.31 -0.09
CA GLU A 88 16.06 -7.04 -0.19
C GLU A 88 15.89 -8.53 0.10
N GLN A 89 15.12 -8.89 1.12
CA GLN A 89 14.81 -10.27 1.45
C GLN A 89 14.07 -10.96 0.31
N LEU A 90 13.00 -10.35 -0.20
CA LEU A 90 12.24 -10.92 -1.30
C LEU A 90 13.05 -10.97 -2.58
N ALA A 91 13.88 -9.97 -2.87
CA ALA A 91 14.79 -9.97 -4.02
C ALA A 91 15.77 -11.15 -3.97
N THR A 92 16.31 -11.47 -2.79
CA THR A 92 17.20 -12.63 -2.58
C THR A 92 16.44 -13.93 -2.79
N ARG A 93 15.23 -14.02 -2.28
CA ARG A 93 14.36 -15.18 -2.42
C ARG A 93 13.95 -15.44 -3.87
N ILE A 94 13.61 -14.37 -4.65
CA ILE A 94 13.29 -14.48 -6.07
C ILE A 94 14.43 -15.15 -6.85
N ILE A 95 15.67 -14.76 -6.55
CA ILE A 95 16.85 -15.29 -7.23
C ILE A 95 17.10 -16.75 -6.80
N ALA A 96 17.00 -17.05 -5.50
CA ALA A 96 17.26 -18.38 -4.98
C ALA A 96 16.23 -19.43 -5.43
N GLU A 97 14.95 -19.06 -5.49
CA GLU A 97 13.84 -19.94 -5.82
C GLU A 97 13.42 -19.86 -7.30
N GLY A 98 13.97 -18.91 -8.08
CA GLY A 98 13.58 -18.70 -9.48
C GLY A 98 12.12 -18.26 -9.64
N LEU A 99 11.61 -17.42 -8.75
CA LEU A 99 10.22 -17.00 -8.75
C LEU A 99 9.88 -16.20 -10.01
N SER A 100 8.67 -16.39 -10.52
CA SER A 100 8.14 -15.58 -11.63
C SER A 100 7.70 -14.20 -11.13
N VAL A 101 7.56 -13.24 -12.06
CA VAL A 101 7.02 -11.91 -11.75
C VAL A 101 5.64 -12.03 -11.07
N ARG A 102 4.77 -12.90 -11.60
CA ARG A 102 3.43 -13.13 -11.07
C ARG A 102 3.46 -13.66 -9.64
N SER A 103 4.28 -14.68 -9.37
CA SER A 103 4.45 -15.20 -8.00
C SER A 103 5.00 -14.15 -7.05
N THR A 104 5.89 -13.29 -7.55
CA THR A 104 6.41 -12.15 -6.77
C THR A 104 5.31 -11.14 -6.43
N GLU A 105 4.46 -10.79 -7.39
CA GLU A 105 3.31 -9.88 -7.18
C GLU A 105 2.32 -10.45 -6.16
N GLU A 106 2.06 -11.76 -6.20
CA GLU A 106 1.21 -12.44 -5.22
C GLU A 106 1.80 -12.36 -3.80
N ILE A 107 3.10 -12.64 -3.64
CA ILE A 107 3.78 -12.54 -2.34
C ILE A 107 3.76 -11.10 -1.82
N VAL A 108 4.02 -10.12 -2.66
CA VAL A 108 3.95 -8.69 -2.29
C VAL A 108 2.55 -8.32 -1.82
N SER A 109 1.52 -8.74 -2.55
CA SER A 109 0.11 -8.48 -2.17
C SER A 109 -0.23 -9.06 -0.81
N MET A 110 0.22 -10.29 -0.52
CA MET A 110 0.01 -10.95 0.78
C MET A 110 0.72 -10.19 1.91
N LYS A 111 1.99 -9.84 1.73
CA LYS A 111 2.76 -9.08 2.73
C LYS A 111 2.16 -7.69 3.00
N VAL A 112 1.71 -6.99 1.96
CA VAL A 112 1.03 -5.70 2.10
C VAL A 112 -0.31 -5.84 2.84
N ALA A 113 -1.07 -6.89 2.57
CA ALA A 113 -2.31 -7.19 3.28
C ALA A 113 -2.07 -7.48 4.76
N GLU A 114 -1.04 -8.27 5.09
CA GLU A 114 -0.61 -8.56 6.47
C GLU A 114 -0.15 -7.28 7.19
N SER A 115 0.71 -6.49 6.56
CA SER A 115 1.19 -5.22 7.10
C SER A 115 0.06 -4.20 7.30
N ASN A 116 -0.97 -4.21 6.46
CA ASN A 116 -2.17 -3.40 6.64
C ASN A 116 -3.09 -3.93 7.75
N GLN A 117 -3.08 -5.22 8.04
CA GLN A 117 -3.76 -5.80 9.20
C GLN A 117 -3.02 -5.48 10.50
N GLU A 118 -1.69 -5.45 10.49
CA GLU A 118 -0.87 -5.00 11.62
C GLU A 118 -0.92 -3.48 11.79
N LYS A 119 -1.04 -2.72 10.71
CA LYS A 119 -1.23 -1.25 10.70
C LYS A 119 -2.67 -0.80 10.86
N LYS A 120 -3.67 -1.70 10.85
CA LYS A 120 -4.90 -1.36 11.58
C LYS A 120 -4.45 -1.14 13.01
N PRO A 121 -4.43 0.10 13.47
CA PRO A 121 -3.96 0.34 14.81
C PRO A 121 -4.85 -0.52 15.72
N LYS A 122 -4.27 -1.41 16.47
CA LYS A 122 -4.56 -1.50 17.88
C LYS A 122 -4.08 -0.17 18.53
N ALA A 123 -4.41 0.96 17.94
CA ALA A 123 -4.77 2.10 18.68
C ALA A 123 -6.10 1.70 19.32
N SER A 124 -6.03 1.08 20.45
CA SER A 124 -6.83 1.57 21.53
C SER A 124 -6.51 3.08 21.62
N LYS A 125 -7.11 3.90 20.75
CA LYS A 125 -7.70 5.13 21.26
C LYS A 125 -8.47 4.57 22.43
N LEU A 126 -7.93 4.81 23.65
CA LEU A 126 -8.67 4.49 24.85
C LEU A 126 -10.08 4.96 24.55
N ASN A 127 -10.97 4.00 24.33
CA ASN A 127 -12.36 4.34 24.07
C ASN A 127 -12.76 5.09 25.34
N PRO A 128 -12.98 6.41 25.30
CA PRO A 128 -13.20 7.18 26.51
C PRO A 128 -14.42 6.67 27.28
N TRP A 129 -15.13 5.73 26.68
CA TRP A 129 -16.34 5.09 27.19
C TRP A 129 -16.09 3.66 27.68
N ALA A 130 -14.92 3.05 27.40
CA ALA A 130 -14.59 1.69 27.80
C ALA A 130 -14.56 1.58 29.34
N GLY A 131 -15.37 0.69 29.90
CA GLY A 131 -15.48 0.47 31.35
C GLY A 131 -16.19 1.59 32.10
N THR A 132 -16.77 2.57 31.42
CA THR A 132 -17.56 3.61 32.09
C THR A 132 -18.90 3.07 32.61
N PRO A 133 -19.48 3.68 33.67
CA PRO A 133 -20.81 3.30 34.15
C PRO A 133 -21.89 3.33 33.07
N VAL A 134 -21.71 4.18 32.05
CA VAL A 134 -22.62 4.28 30.90
C VAL A 134 -22.57 3.01 30.07
N GLN A 135 -21.38 2.53 29.70
CA GLN A 135 -21.24 1.28 28.93
C GLN A 135 -21.76 0.08 29.70
N VAL A 136 -21.37 -0.04 30.98
CA VAL A 136 -21.84 -1.13 31.87
C VAL A 136 -23.36 -1.09 32.03
N GLY A 137 -23.95 0.11 32.11
CA GLY A 137 -25.39 0.29 32.18
C GLY A 137 -26.13 -0.15 30.94
N LEU A 138 -25.58 0.15 29.76
CA LEU A 138 -26.14 -0.26 28.49
C LEU A 138 -26.05 -1.80 28.31
N GLU A 139 -24.89 -2.40 28.58
CA GLU A 139 -24.70 -3.87 28.51
C GLU A 139 -25.70 -4.62 29.41
N LYS A 140 -25.92 -4.12 30.66
CA LYS A 140 -26.92 -4.69 31.55
C LYS A 140 -28.35 -4.53 31.06
N ARG A 141 -28.66 -3.39 30.39
CA ARG A 141 -30.02 -3.10 29.93
C ARG A 141 -30.41 -3.90 28.70
N PHE A 142 -29.48 -4.02 27.75
CA PHE A 142 -29.78 -4.69 26.47
C PHE A 142 -29.35 -6.16 26.43
N GLY A 143 -28.45 -6.59 27.33
CA GLY A 143 -28.00 -7.98 27.41
C GLY A 143 -27.22 -8.48 26.19
N THR A 144 -26.70 -7.55 25.37
CA THR A 144 -25.95 -7.83 24.15
C THR A 144 -24.64 -7.06 24.15
N LYS A 145 -23.73 -7.42 23.24
CA LYS A 145 -22.44 -6.74 23.09
C LYS A 145 -22.65 -5.37 22.46
N GLU A 146 -22.23 -4.33 23.15
CA GLU A 146 -22.35 -2.96 22.71
C GLU A 146 -21.01 -2.28 22.53
N SER A 147 -20.98 -1.29 21.67
CA SER A 147 -19.78 -0.50 21.40
C SER A 147 -20.13 0.97 21.27
N ILE A 148 -19.59 1.78 22.18
CA ILE A 148 -19.68 3.24 22.06
C ILE A 148 -18.39 3.68 21.34
N LYS A 149 -18.53 4.30 20.16
CA LYS A 149 -17.40 4.81 19.35
C LYS A 149 -17.50 6.32 19.23
N GLY A 150 -16.39 7.00 19.40
CA GLY A 150 -16.31 8.45 19.21
C GLY A 150 -15.64 9.19 20.35
N SER A 151 -15.75 10.53 20.34
CA SER A 151 -15.24 11.43 21.38
C SER A 151 -16.33 11.81 22.38
N LYS A 152 -15.97 12.55 23.43
CA LYS A 152 -16.96 13.08 24.39
C LYS A 152 -17.99 14.04 23.79
N LYS A 153 -17.71 14.61 22.61
CA LYS A 153 -18.61 15.58 21.93
C LYS A 153 -19.41 14.97 20.78
N HIS A 154 -18.85 13.96 20.11
CA HIS A 154 -19.48 13.31 18.96
C HIS A 154 -19.17 11.82 19.00
N GLY A 155 -20.19 10.99 18.92
CA GLY A 155 -20.07 9.55 18.95
C GLY A 155 -21.31 8.85 18.42
N ARG A 156 -21.19 7.53 18.32
CA ARG A 156 -22.30 6.65 17.99
C ARG A 156 -22.28 5.43 18.91
N ILE A 157 -23.46 4.92 19.21
CA ILE A 157 -23.68 3.68 19.95
C ILE A 157 -24.03 2.61 18.91
N GLU A 158 -23.30 1.52 18.91
CA GLU A 158 -23.56 0.35 18.07
C GLU A 158 -24.03 -0.77 19.00
N ILE A 159 -25.23 -1.29 18.77
CA ILE A 159 -25.79 -2.43 19.49
C ILE A 159 -25.84 -3.60 18.51
N VAL A 160 -25.22 -4.72 18.86
CA VAL A 160 -25.19 -5.92 18.02
C VAL A 160 -26.37 -6.78 18.39
N PHE A 161 -27.19 -7.15 17.40
CA PHE A 161 -28.27 -8.14 17.56
C PHE A 161 -27.96 -9.39 16.75
N THR A 162 -28.47 -10.53 17.16
CA THR A 162 -28.17 -11.84 16.56
C THR A 162 -29.35 -12.48 15.85
N SER A 163 -30.55 -11.93 16.02
CA SER A 163 -31.78 -12.37 15.37
C SER A 163 -32.78 -11.22 15.24
N GLU A 164 -33.82 -11.40 14.46
CA GLU A 164 -34.92 -10.45 14.28
C GLU A 164 -35.67 -10.22 15.60
N ASP A 165 -35.96 -11.30 16.36
CA ASP A 165 -36.56 -11.21 17.69
C ASP A 165 -35.72 -10.42 18.71
N ASP A 166 -34.38 -10.54 18.62
CA ASP A 166 -33.45 -9.80 19.45
C ASP A 166 -33.46 -8.31 19.10
N MET A 167 -33.57 -7.99 17.80
CA MET A 167 -33.74 -6.61 17.33
C MET A 167 -35.02 -5.99 17.86
N ASP A 168 -36.16 -6.70 17.75
CA ASP A 168 -37.45 -6.21 18.25
C ASP A 168 -37.44 -5.98 19.77
N ARG A 169 -36.80 -6.87 20.52
CA ARG A 169 -36.56 -6.71 21.94
C ARG A 169 -35.76 -5.45 22.27
N ILE A 170 -34.64 -5.21 21.55
CA ILE A 170 -33.78 -4.04 21.74
C ILE A 170 -34.53 -2.76 21.39
N VAL A 171 -35.28 -2.74 20.28
CA VAL A 171 -36.10 -1.59 19.88
C VAL A 171 -37.18 -1.31 20.92
N GLY A 172 -37.85 -2.35 21.44
CA GLY A 172 -38.83 -2.23 22.52
C GLY A 172 -38.23 -1.57 23.77
N LEU A 173 -37.01 -1.95 24.16
CA LEU A 173 -36.30 -1.37 25.30
C LEU A 173 -35.85 0.07 25.05
N LEU A 174 -35.54 0.44 23.81
CA LEU A 174 -35.20 1.80 23.41
C LEU A 174 -36.42 2.73 23.42
N MET A 175 -37.59 2.22 23.01
CA MET A 175 -38.83 2.97 22.95
C MET A 175 -39.54 3.11 24.32
N GLN A 176 -39.19 2.27 25.29
CA GLN A 176 -39.70 2.43 26.67
C GLN A 176 -39.04 3.64 27.34
N GLN A 177 -39.69 4.79 27.28
CA GLN A 177 -39.32 5.93 28.08
C GLN A 177 -39.58 5.59 29.57
N GLN A 178 -38.55 5.68 30.39
CA GLN A 178 -38.78 5.72 31.84
C GLN A 178 -39.54 7.00 32.18
N LYS A 179 -40.77 6.79 32.65
CA LYS A 179 -41.48 7.83 33.41
C LYS A 179 -40.77 8.07 34.74
#